data_c26fe76adc23e21537c02dd68d5839dc
#
_entry.id   c26fe76adc23e21537c02dd68d5839dc
#
_cell.length_a   1.000
_cell.length_b   1.000
_cell.length_c   1.000
_cell.angle_alpha   90.00
_cell.angle_beta   90.00
_cell.angle_gamma   90.00
#
_symmetry.space_group_name_H-M   'P 1'
#
loop_
_entity.id
_entity.type
_entity.pdbx_description
1 polymer ?
#
loop_
_entity_poly.entity_id
_entity_poly.type
_entity_poly.pdbx_seq_one_letter_code
_entity_poly.pdbx_strand_id
1 'polypeptide(L)'
;MKKKIAVFTTTLVLLTTILFAQTDLKQYKAGHSFDIGLPEYMSRTIGMNSASAIEYKSTVKDVYGFIIVDTKEDLALVDMKYSSINEFYEDFIKDFLKDEEKRKVSKPLSQKKGEINFVECDASYYDKDAKTEIYYLVGVVETKNAYYKVLSWSVAEDKDKFKTDFQKILYSLKD
;
A
#
# COMPACT_ATOMS: atom_id res chain seq x y z
N MET A 1 -14.29 85.85 32.04
CA MET A 1 -14.88 84.48 31.98
C MET A 1 -14.38 83.77 30.71
N LYS A 2 -13.46 82.81 30.86
CA LYS A 2 -12.86 82.07 29.73
C LYS A 2 -13.61 80.77 29.58
N LYS A 3 -14.36 80.56 28.49
CA LYS A 3 -15.00 79.32 28.17
C LYS A 3 -13.94 78.38 27.57
N LYS A 4 -13.73 77.26 28.24
CA LYS A 4 -12.85 76.17 27.73
C LYS A 4 -13.74 75.35 26.81
N ILE A 5 -13.38 75.35 25.51
CA ILE A 5 -13.97 74.42 24.53
C ILE A 5 -13.19 73.14 24.64
N ALA A 6 -13.86 72.08 25.11
CA ALA A 6 -13.28 70.74 25.07
C ALA A 6 -13.52 70.15 23.69
N VAL A 7 -12.45 70.01 22.93
CA VAL A 7 -12.47 69.29 21.65
C VAL A 7 -12.42 67.83 22.00
N PHE A 8 -13.55 67.11 21.81
CA PHE A 8 -13.65 65.67 21.91
C PHE A 8 -13.19 65.09 20.60
N THR A 9 -11.91 64.69 20.55
CA THR A 9 -11.38 64.02 19.38
C THR A 9 -11.80 62.55 19.48
N THR A 10 -12.88 62.23 18.81
CA THR A 10 -13.31 60.83 18.66
C THR A 10 -12.44 60.18 17.62
N THR A 11 -11.41 59.45 18.12
CA THR A 11 -10.56 58.62 17.30
C THR A 11 -11.41 57.41 16.88
N LEU A 12 -12.01 57.46 15.70
CA LEU A 12 -12.67 56.35 15.08
C LEU A 12 -11.59 55.34 14.67
N VAL A 13 -11.27 54.41 15.54
CA VAL A 13 -10.46 53.25 15.17
C VAL A 13 -11.28 52.41 14.21
N LEU A 14 -11.04 52.57 12.91
CA LEU A 14 -11.48 51.62 11.90
C LEU A 14 -10.73 50.32 12.18
N LEU A 15 -11.34 49.43 12.96
CA LEU A 15 -10.97 48.01 12.93
C LEU A 15 -11.38 47.49 11.54
N THR A 16 -10.43 47.55 10.60
CA THR A 16 -10.50 46.75 9.38
C THR A 16 -10.32 45.30 9.81
N THR A 17 -11.41 44.64 10.17
CA THR A 17 -11.47 43.17 10.20
C THR A 17 -11.22 42.72 8.75
N ILE A 18 -9.97 42.35 8.46
CA ILE A 18 -9.65 41.59 7.28
C ILE A 18 -10.38 40.26 7.47
N LEU A 19 -11.60 40.18 6.96
CA LEU A 19 -12.28 38.92 6.73
C LEU A 19 -11.42 38.21 5.69
N PHE A 20 -10.46 37.41 6.15
CA PHE A 20 -9.94 36.34 5.31
C PHE A 20 -11.16 35.52 4.94
N ALA A 21 -11.61 35.66 3.73
CA ALA A 21 -12.60 34.75 3.17
C ALA A 21 -11.95 33.36 3.24
N GLN A 22 -12.25 32.66 4.33
CA GLN A 22 -11.80 31.30 4.51
C GLN A 22 -12.57 30.50 3.46
N THR A 23 -11.88 30.18 2.37
CA THR A 23 -12.43 29.32 1.34
C THR A 23 -12.66 27.96 1.99
N ASP A 24 -13.92 27.55 2.11
CA ASP A 24 -14.25 26.22 2.59
C ASP A 24 -13.63 25.18 1.66
N LEU A 25 -12.65 24.46 2.18
CA LEU A 25 -11.97 23.40 1.42
C LEU A 25 -12.85 22.15 1.50
N LYS A 26 -13.33 21.70 0.35
CA LYS A 26 -13.92 20.38 0.23
C LYS A 26 -12.82 19.35 0.26
N GLN A 27 -12.82 18.49 1.28
CA GLN A 27 -11.85 17.40 1.38
C GLN A 27 -12.24 16.30 0.41
N TYR A 28 -11.29 15.93 -0.45
CA TYR A 28 -11.37 14.75 -1.30
C TYR A 28 -10.36 13.72 -0.80
N LYS A 29 -10.79 12.48 -0.63
CA LYS A 29 -9.87 11.38 -0.35
C LYS A 29 -9.05 11.12 -1.62
N ALA A 30 -7.76 11.43 -1.60
CA ALA A 30 -6.85 11.35 -2.75
C ALA A 30 -6.25 9.95 -2.91
N GLY A 31 -7.03 8.91 -2.73
CA GLY A 31 -6.61 7.53 -2.82
C GLY A 31 -6.86 6.77 -1.52
N HIS A 32 -6.55 5.48 -1.55
CA HIS A 32 -6.65 4.59 -0.40
C HIS A 32 -5.33 4.60 0.38
N SER A 33 -5.39 4.72 1.70
CA SER A 33 -4.20 4.72 2.57
C SER A 33 -4.21 3.49 3.48
N PHE A 34 -3.04 2.93 3.72
CA PHE A 34 -2.80 1.79 4.58
C PHE A 34 -1.40 1.88 5.20
N ASP A 35 -1.18 1.15 6.28
CA ASP A 35 0.12 1.03 6.93
C ASP A 35 0.78 -0.30 6.62
N ILE A 36 2.10 -0.30 6.44
CA ILE A 36 2.93 -1.48 6.24
C ILE A 36 4.25 -1.34 6.99
N GLY A 37 4.67 -2.38 7.67
CA GLY A 37 5.98 -2.46 8.34
C GLY A 37 7.04 -3.03 7.42
N LEU A 38 8.20 -2.39 7.35
CA LEU A 38 9.36 -2.89 6.63
C LEU A 38 10.51 -3.18 7.60
N PRO A 39 11.31 -4.25 7.38
CA PRO A 39 12.57 -4.44 8.09
C PRO A 39 13.50 -3.24 7.93
N GLU A 40 14.31 -2.93 8.92
CA GLU A 40 15.22 -1.76 8.92
C GLU A 40 16.18 -1.72 7.73
N TYR A 41 16.55 -2.87 7.19
CA TYR A 41 17.43 -2.96 6.03
C TYR A 41 16.75 -2.73 4.69
N MET A 42 15.43 -2.55 4.69
CA MET A 42 14.64 -2.22 3.50
C MET A 42 14.20 -0.76 3.52
N SER A 43 14.13 -0.16 2.37
CA SER A 43 13.67 1.22 2.19
C SER A 43 12.68 1.31 1.04
N ARG A 44 11.82 2.34 1.10
CA ARG A 44 10.93 2.66 -0.01
C ARG A 44 11.74 3.00 -1.26
N THR A 45 11.23 2.59 -2.41
CA THR A 45 11.76 2.91 -3.72
C THR A 45 10.61 3.20 -4.69
N ILE A 46 10.94 3.48 -5.94
CA ILE A 46 9.99 3.71 -7.03
C ILE A 46 10.57 3.11 -8.33
N GLY A 47 9.69 2.81 -9.28
CA GLY A 47 10.06 2.45 -10.65
C GLY A 47 10.16 0.96 -10.93
N MET A 48 9.70 0.08 -10.02
CA MET A 48 9.64 -1.36 -10.26
C MET A 48 8.31 -1.79 -10.89
N ASN A 49 7.19 -1.17 -10.47
CA ASN A 49 5.86 -1.51 -10.95
C ASN A 49 4.95 -0.28 -10.93
N SER A 50 4.46 0.15 -12.09
CA SER A 50 3.63 1.35 -12.22
C SER A 50 2.25 1.26 -11.55
N ALA A 51 1.76 0.05 -11.25
CA ALA A 51 0.49 -0.17 -10.56
C ALA A 51 0.64 -0.26 -9.04
N SER A 52 1.87 -0.21 -8.52
CA SER A 52 2.11 -0.35 -7.08
C SER A 52 1.76 0.91 -6.30
N ALA A 53 1.14 0.74 -5.14
CA ALA A 53 0.92 1.81 -4.17
C ALA A 53 2.20 2.10 -3.35
N ILE A 54 3.02 1.09 -3.12
CA ILE A 54 4.32 1.20 -2.46
C ILE A 54 5.27 0.15 -3.02
N GLU A 55 6.51 0.53 -3.20
CA GLU A 55 7.62 -0.33 -3.57
C GLU A 55 8.72 -0.25 -2.50
N TYR A 56 9.41 -1.34 -2.26
CA TYR A 56 10.48 -1.41 -1.27
C TYR A 56 11.58 -2.39 -1.70
N LYS A 57 12.81 -2.10 -1.29
CA LYS A 57 13.97 -2.93 -1.60
C LYS A 57 15.10 -2.78 -0.58
N SER A 58 16.01 -3.75 -0.63
CA SER A 58 17.37 -3.62 -0.07
C SER A 58 18.37 -4.04 -1.14
N THR A 59 19.11 -3.08 -1.66
CA THR A 59 20.17 -3.36 -2.65
C THR A 59 21.35 -4.14 -2.06
N VAL A 60 21.58 -4.02 -0.75
CA VAL A 60 22.68 -4.73 -0.05
C VAL A 60 22.34 -6.21 0.13
N LYS A 61 21.05 -6.54 0.33
CA LYS A 61 20.59 -7.92 0.55
C LYS A 61 19.91 -8.52 -0.68
N ASP A 62 19.79 -7.76 -1.76
CA ASP A 62 19.18 -8.17 -3.01
C ASP A 62 17.75 -8.73 -2.83
N VAL A 63 16.93 -7.97 -2.08
CA VAL A 63 15.54 -8.29 -1.81
C VAL A 63 14.64 -7.12 -2.19
N TYR A 64 13.46 -7.44 -2.65
CA TYR A 64 12.54 -6.50 -3.27
C TYR A 64 11.11 -6.81 -2.90
N GLY A 65 10.23 -5.86 -3.09
CA GLY A 65 8.79 -6.09 -3.01
C GLY A 65 7.97 -4.87 -3.39
N PHE A 66 6.70 -5.10 -3.60
CA PHE A 66 5.71 -4.05 -3.83
C PHE A 66 4.31 -4.50 -3.39
N ILE A 67 3.43 -3.52 -3.24
CA ILE A 67 2.03 -3.74 -2.91
C ILE A 67 1.15 -3.05 -3.95
N ILE A 68 0.22 -3.81 -4.52
CA ILE A 68 -0.87 -3.30 -5.35
C ILE A 68 -2.13 -3.31 -4.50
N VAL A 69 -2.93 -2.27 -4.64
CA VAL A 69 -4.21 -2.10 -3.93
C VAL A 69 -5.34 -2.09 -4.93
N ASP A 70 -6.32 -2.95 -4.71
CA ASP A 70 -7.58 -2.95 -5.45
C ASP A 70 -8.69 -2.62 -4.43
N THR A 71 -9.22 -1.39 -4.43
CA THR A 71 -10.32 -1.06 -3.53
C THR A 71 -11.60 -1.78 -3.97
N LYS A 72 -12.43 -2.19 -3.01
CA LYS A 72 -13.71 -2.83 -3.32
C LYS A 72 -14.65 -1.90 -4.09
N GLU A 73 -14.46 -0.58 -3.91
CA GLU A 73 -15.18 0.44 -4.66
C GLU A 73 -14.75 0.46 -6.13
N ASP A 74 -13.45 0.50 -6.42
CA ASP A 74 -12.93 0.49 -7.79
C ASP A 74 -13.28 -0.82 -8.52
N LEU A 75 -13.16 -1.96 -7.84
CA LEU A 75 -13.57 -3.25 -8.40
C LEU A 75 -15.05 -3.27 -8.76
N ALA A 76 -15.91 -2.68 -7.93
CA ALA A 76 -17.34 -2.60 -8.22
C ALA A 76 -17.66 -1.73 -9.44
N LEU A 77 -16.86 -0.71 -9.75
CA LEU A 77 -17.03 0.13 -10.95
C LEU A 77 -16.80 -0.64 -12.26
N VAL A 78 -16.04 -1.74 -12.19
CA VAL A 78 -15.76 -2.62 -13.35
C VAL A 78 -16.48 -3.97 -13.23
N ASP A 79 -17.54 -4.01 -12.43
CA ASP A 79 -18.37 -5.20 -12.19
C ASP A 79 -17.62 -6.42 -11.61
N MET A 80 -16.45 -6.21 -11.04
CA MET A 80 -15.69 -7.26 -10.35
C MET A 80 -16.09 -7.32 -8.87
N LYS A 81 -16.58 -8.49 -8.46
CA LYS A 81 -16.97 -8.76 -7.06
C LYS A 81 -16.48 -10.14 -6.68
N TYR A 82 -15.83 -10.21 -5.55
CA TYR A 82 -15.33 -11.46 -4.98
C TYR A 82 -16.11 -11.79 -3.71
N SER A 83 -16.54 -13.04 -3.58
CA SER A 83 -17.28 -13.54 -2.40
C SER A 83 -16.34 -13.82 -1.21
N SER A 84 -15.05 -13.98 -1.48
CA SER A 84 -14.04 -14.27 -0.46
C SER A 84 -12.64 -13.87 -0.93
N ILE A 85 -11.72 -13.75 0.02
CA ILE A 85 -10.29 -13.57 -0.26
C ILE A 85 -9.72 -14.72 -1.10
N ASN A 86 -10.22 -15.94 -0.92
CA ASN A 86 -9.73 -17.10 -1.68
C ASN A 86 -10.08 -16.97 -3.17
N GLU A 87 -11.28 -16.51 -3.49
CA GLU A 87 -11.68 -16.27 -4.88
C GLU A 87 -10.80 -15.19 -5.54
N PHE A 88 -10.55 -14.08 -4.83
CA PHE A 88 -9.63 -13.05 -5.31
C PHE A 88 -8.20 -13.59 -5.48
N TYR A 89 -7.72 -14.40 -4.53
CA TYR A 89 -6.41 -15.04 -4.61
C TYR A 89 -6.32 -15.98 -5.82
N GLU A 90 -7.31 -16.83 -6.03
CA GLU A 90 -7.31 -17.79 -7.14
C GLU A 90 -7.32 -17.08 -8.49
N ASP A 91 -8.08 -16.00 -8.63
CA ASP A 91 -8.10 -15.19 -9.84
C ASP A 91 -6.74 -14.54 -10.10
N PHE A 92 -6.12 -13.97 -9.07
CA PHE A 92 -4.80 -13.37 -9.18
C PHE A 92 -3.70 -14.40 -9.47
N ILE A 93 -3.62 -15.49 -8.70
CA ILE A 93 -2.51 -16.44 -8.77
C ILE A 93 -2.50 -17.23 -10.08
N LYS A 94 -3.65 -17.40 -10.71
CA LYS A 94 -3.81 -18.09 -11.99
C LYS A 94 -2.92 -17.44 -13.07
N ASP A 95 -2.86 -16.13 -13.11
CA ASP A 95 -2.13 -15.38 -14.13
C ASP A 95 -0.74 -14.90 -13.65
N PHE A 96 -0.47 -14.92 -12.34
CA PHE A 96 0.81 -14.53 -11.80
C PHE A 96 1.92 -15.48 -12.27
N LEU A 97 2.93 -14.95 -12.99
CA LEU A 97 4.07 -15.70 -13.55
C LEU A 97 3.68 -16.85 -14.51
N LYS A 98 2.50 -16.81 -15.14
CA LYS A 98 1.98 -17.95 -15.92
C LYS A 98 2.85 -18.31 -17.13
N ASP A 99 3.51 -17.33 -17.72
CA ASP A 99 4.34 -17.48 -18.92
C ASP A 99 5.84 -17.73 -18.57
N GLU A 100 6.17 -17.77 -17.27
CA GLU A 100 7.53 -17.95 -16.79
C GLU A 100 7.96 -19.42 -16.77
N GLU A 101 9.25 -19.66 -17.07
CA GLU A 101 9.80 -21.01 -17.06
C GLU A 101 9.84 -21.61 -15.65
N LYS A 102 9.56 -22.92 -15.59
CA LYS A 102 9.63 -23.70 -14.36
C LYS A 102 8.80 -23.10 -13.20
N ARG A 103 7.74 -22.37 -13.54
CA ARG A 103 6.83 -21.81 -12.55
C ARG A 103 6.34 -22.89 -11.57
N LYS A 104 6.46 -22.61 -10.29
CA LYS A 104 5.95 -23.42 -9.19
C LYS A 104 5.15 -22.53 -8.28
N VAL A 105 4.04 -23.01 -7.75
CA VAL A 105 3.21 -22.35 -6.74
C VAL A 105 2.85 -23.38 -5.69
N SER A 106 3.10 -23.08 -4.42
CA SER A 106 2.70 -23.97 -3.32
C SER A 106 1.20 -23.89 -3.06
N LYS A 107 0.68 -24.80 -2.25
CA LYS A 107 -0.68 -24.69 -1.72
C LYS A 107 -0.79 -23.41 -0.89
N PRO A 108 -1.91 -22.67 -1.01
CA PRO A 108 -2.12 -21.47 -0.20
C PRO A 108 -2.35 -21.83 1.28
N LEU A 109 -1.90 -20.91 2.15
CA LEU A 109 -2.18 -20.91 3.57
C LEU A 109 -3.05 -19.69 3.88
N SER A 110 -4.23 -19.96 4.43
CA SER A 110 -5.15 -18.90 4.84
C SER A 110 -5.12 -18.71 6.34
N GLN A 111 -5.12 -17.46 6.80
CA GLN A 111 -5.28 -17.13 8.21
C GLN A 111 -6.04 -15.82 8.40
N LYS A 112 -6.55 -15.60 9.61
CA LYS A 112 -7.28 -14.40 9.98
C LYS A 112 -6.66 -13.76 11.22
N LYS A 113 -6.51 -12.42 11.19
CA LYS A 113 -6.02 -11.64 12.33
C LYS A 113 -6.97 -10.47 12.56
N GLY A 114 -7.76 -10.56 13.62
CA GLY A 114 -8.87 -9.61 13.83
C GLY A 114 -9.89 -9.71 12.70
N GLU A 115 -10.14 -8.59 12.03
CA GLU A 115 -11.07 -8.54 10.88
C GLU A 115 -10.37 -8.68 9.52
N ILE A 116 -9.05 -8.80 9.51
CA ILE A 116 -8.25 -8.89 8.29
C ILE A 116 -8.02 -10.37 7.96
N ASN A 117 -8.32 -10.73 6.72
CA ASN A 117 -8.05 -12.04 6.16
C ASN A 117 -6.75 -12.01 5.35
N PHE A 118 -5.99 -13.10 5.43
CA PHE A 118 -4.72 -13.27 4.73
C PHE A 118 -4.70 -14.60 4.00
N VAL A 119 -4.13 -14.61 2.80
CA VAL A 119 -3.75 -15.82 2.06
C VAL A 119 -2.31 -15.64 1.61
N GLU A 120 -1.46 -16.63 1.85
CA GLU A 120 -0.09 -16.61 1.36
C GLU A 120 0.26 -17.90 0.63
N CYS A 121 1.16 -17.81 -0.34
CA CYS A 121 1.83 -18.97 -0.92
C CYS A 121 3.27 -18.64 -1.31
N ASP A 122 4.08 -19.69 -1.44
CA ASP A 122 5.39 -19.59 -2.08
C ASP A 122 5.20 -19.74 -3.60
N ALA A 123 5.84 -18.87 -4.39
CA ALA A 123 5.94 -19.04 -5.81
C ALA A 123 7.40 -18.94 -6.26
N SER A 124 7.76 -19.62 -7.34
CA SER A 124 9.07 -19.47 -7.95
C SER A 124 9.01 -19.68 -9.45
N TYR A 125 10.02 -19.15 -10.14
CA TYR A 125 10.23 -19.36 -11.56
C TYR A 125 11.71 -19.25 -11.88
N TYR A 126 12.11 -19.72 -13.05
CA TYR A 126 13.48 -19.56 -13.54
C TYR A 126 13.59 -18.33 -14.44
N ASP A 127 14.38 -17.35 -14.00
CA ASP A 127 14.70 -16.15 -14.77
C ASP A 127 15.85 -16.47 -15.74
N LYS A 128 15.56 -16.39 -17.05
CA LYS A 128 16.54 -16.69 -18.11
C LYS A 128 17.62 -15.64 -18.21
N ASP A 129 17.29 -14.39 -17.98
CA ASP A 129 18.21 -13.27 -18.12
C ASP A 129 19.17 -13.23 -16.94
N ALA A 130 18.66 -13.38 -15.73
CA ALA A 130 19.47 -13.50 -14.52
C ALA A 130 20.11 -14.90 -14.35
N LYS A 131 19.64 -15.91 -15.11
CA LYS A 131 20.07 -17.33 -15.05
C LYS A 131 19.97 -17.92 -13.63
N THR A 132 18.93 -17.54 -12.90
CA THR A 132 18.71 -17.99 -11.53
C THR A 132 17.23 -18.27 -11.28
N GLU A 133 16.92 -19.04 -10.26
CA GLU A 133 15.55 -19.22 -9.79
C GLU A 133 15.19 -18.05 -8.84
N ILE A 134 14.05 -17.41 -9.08
CA ILE A 134 13.53 -16.35 -8.24
C ILE A 134 12.43 -16.94 -7.37
N TYR A 135 12.47 -16.59 -6.09
CA TYR A 135 11.48 -16.94 -5.08
C TYR A 135 10.62 -15.72 -4.73
N TYR A 136 9.31 -15.92 -4.67
CA TYR A 136 8.32 -14.97 -4.16
C TYR A 136 7.61 -15.52 -2.92
N LEU A 137 7.44 -14.69 -1.90
CA LEU A 137 6.31 -14.79 -1.02
C LEU A 137 5.18 -13.96 -1.63
N VAL A 138 4.12 -14.63 -2.03
CA VAL A 138 2.91 -14.02 -2.57
C VAL A 138 1.89 -13.95 -1.47
N GLY A 139 1.50 -12.73 -1.08
CA GLY A 139 0.46 -12.49 -0.10
C GLY A 139 -0.74 -11.78 -0.71
N VAL A 140 -1.93 -12.19 -0.33
CA VAL A 140 -3.17 -11.46 -0.56
C VAL A 140 -3.76 -11.12 0.80
N VAL A 141 -4.19 -9.87 0.96
CA VAL A 141 -4.84 -9.39 2.17
C VAL A 141 -6.20 -8.83 1.82
N GLU A 142 -7.22 -9.18 2.60
CA GLU A 142 -8.54 -8.57 2.49
C GLU A 142 -8.85 -7.82 3.77
N THR A 143 -9.19 -6.54 3.61
CA THR A 143 -9.74 -5.69 4.66
C THR A 143 -11.22 -5.41 4.39
N LYS A 144 -11.81 -4.55 5.20
CA LYS A 144 -13.18 -4.07 4.96
C LYS A 144 -13.31 -3.37 3.60
N ASN A 145 -12.28 -2.59 3.19
CA ASN A 145 -12.35 -1.64 2.09
C ASN A 145 -11.62 -2.10 0.82
N ALA A 146 -10.63 -2.98 0.93
CA ALA A 146 -9.73 -3.30 -0.18
C ALA A 146 -9.18 -4.73 -0.13
N TYR A 147 -8.67 -5.14 -1.29
CA TYR A 147 -7.73 -6.25 -1.44
C TYR A 147 -6.34 -5.71 -1.72
N TYR A 148 -5.32 -6.39 -1.22
CA TYR A 148 -3.92 -6.05 -1.40
C TYR A 148 -3.17 -7.26 -1.93
N LYS A 149 -2.37 -7.05 -2.96
CA LYS A 149 -1.38 -8.02 -3.44
C LYS A 149 -0.02 -7.59 -2.89
N VAL A 150 0.50 -8.33 -1.92
CA VAL A 150 1.78 -8.07 -1.26
C VAL A 150 2.79 -9.06 -1.81
N LEU A 151 3.73 -8.58 -2.61
CA LEU A 151 4.73 -9.40 -3.29
C LEU A 151 6.11 -9.04 -2.77
N SER A 152 6.82 -10.04 -2.23
CA SER A 152 8.21 -9.88 -1.81
C SER A 152 9.06 -10.98 -2.43
N TRP A 153 10.27 -10.67 -2.91
CA TRP A 153 11.09 -11.67 -3.60
C TRP A 153 12.59 -11.51 -3.35
N SER A 154 13.29 -12.60 -3.59
CA SER A 154 14.74 -12.74 -3.61
C SER A 154 15.15 -13.82 -4.60
N VAL A 155 16.44 -14.08 -4.76
CA VAL A 155 16.90 -15.33 -5.36
C VAL A 155 16.45 -16.51 -4.51
N ALA A 156 16.17 -17.65 -5.14
CA ALA A 156 15.59 -18.81 -4.46
C ALA A 156 16.53 -19.43 -3.40
N GLU A 157 17.84 -19.29 -3.56
CA GLU A 157 18.86 -19.73 -2.58
C GLU A 157 18.70 -19.05 -1.22
N ASP A 158 18.22 -17.80 -1.22
CA ASP A 158 18.01 -16.99 -0.02
C ASP A 158 16.60 -17.11 0.57
N LYS A 159 15.74 -17.98 0.03
CA LYS A 159 14.36 -18.16 0.50
C LYS A 159 14.27 -18.30 2.01
N ASP A 160 15.00 -19.25 2.59
CA ASP A 160 14.92 -19.56 4.03
C ASP A 160 15.43 -18.41 4.90
N LYS A 161 16.32 -17.59 4.37
CA LYS A 161 16.85 -16.40 5.02
C LYS A 161 15.83 -15.25 5.10
N PHE A 162 15.00 -15.09 4.07
CA PHE A 162 14.13 -13.92 3.97
C PHE A 162 12.63 -14.22 4.12
N LYS A 163 12.19 -15.46 3.97
CA LYS A 163 10.76 -15.82 4.05
C LYS A 163 10.09 -15.29 5.31
N THR A 164 10.72 -15.42 6.48
CA THR A 164 10.18 -14.92 7.74
C THR A 164 10.01 -13.41 7.75
N ASP A 165 10.94 -12.66 7.16
CA ASP A 165 10.82 -11.21 7.08
C ASP A 165 9.75 -10.79 6.06
N PHE A 166 9.61 -11.49 4.95
CA PHE A 166 8.51 -11.28 4.00
C PHE A 166 7.14 -11.55 4.63
N GLN A 167 7.03 -12.59 5.46
CA GLN A 167 5.82 -12.86 6.25
C GLN A 167 5.53 -11.74 7.25
N LYS A 168 6.54 -11.21 7.95
CA LYS A 168 6.35 -10.05 8.83
C LYS A 168 5.84 -8.83 8.07
N ILE A 169 6.36 -8.56 6.87
CA ILE A 169 5.84 -7.49 6.01
C ILE A 169 4.36 -7.74 5.73
N LEU A 170 4.01 -8.90 5.17
CA LEU A 170 2.64 -9.27 4.82
C LEU A 170 1.68 -9.07 6.01
N TYR A 171 2.02 -9.66 7.17
CA TYR A 171 1.16 -9.64 8.36
C TYR A 171 1.18 -8.34 9.17
N SER A 172 2.00 -7.36 8.76
CA SER A 172 2.02 -6.02 9.34
C SER A 172 0.97 -5.08 8.72
N LEU A 173 0.37 -5.47 7.58
CA LEU A 173 -0.58 -4.62 6.87
C LEU A 173 -1.80 -4.29 7.73
N LYS A 174 -2.14 -3.01 7.75
CA LYS A 174 -3.33 -2.44 8.42
C LYS A 174 -3.97 -1.40 7.53
N ASP A 175 -5.32 -1.36 7.56
CA ASP A 175 -6.18 -0.44 6.81
C ASP A 175 -7.18 0.24 7.76
#